data_3bcec0b82661984536bb399fbbf2435c
#
_entry.id   3bcec0b82661984536bb399fbbf2435c
#
_cell.length_a   1.000
_cell.length_b   1.000
_cell.length_c   1.000
_cell.angle_alpha   90.00
_cell.angle_beta   90.00
_cell.angle_gamma   90.00
#
_symmetry.space_group_name_H-M   'P 1'
#
loop_
_entity.id
_entity.type
_entity.pdbx_description
1 polymer ?
#
loop_
_entity_poly.entity_id
_entity_poly.type
_entity_poly.pdbx_seq_one_letter_code
_entity_poly.pdbx_strand_id
1 'polypeptide(L)'
;MFNYGYFSFDSKEDLLEKAAEYWNPGKVNFWKEAGTPMVIGRREGYQLFDMSGKRLIDLHLNGGTYNFGHRHPELVEVLKSGLDYFDMGNHWFPSIARAAFAEQLVKTAPHTKYAIFGAGGAEAVEIAIKTARYATKRKKIVSLIDSYHGHSGLSVATGDERFSKIFLSDRPDEFKQVPFNDPDALEEVLKNRDIAAFIVETIPATAGFPMPNDGYLKTCQDLCHKYGTKFISDEVQTGLMRTGVMWG
;
A
#
# COMPACT_ATOMS: atom_id res chain seq x y z
N MET A 1 0.16 24.62 26.50
CA MET A 1 -0.97 23.66 26.35
C MET A 1 -1.37 23.60 24.90
N PHE A 2 -1.35 22.41 24.31
CA PHE A 2 -1.79 22.19 22.92
C PHE A 2 -3.21 21.60 22.96
N ASN A 3 -4.15 22.29 22.34
CA ASN A 3 -5.56 21.91 22.34
C ASN A 3 -5.98 21.46 20.93
N TYR A 4 -6.47 20.24 20.80
CA TYR A 4 -6.98 19.65 19.56
C TYR A 4 -8.41 19.15 19.79
N GLY A 5 -9.34 20.10 19.88
CA GLY A 5 -10.73 19.79 20.20
C GLY A 5 -10.90 19.30 21.63
N TYR A 6 -11.22 18.01 21.79
CA TYR A 6 -11.39 17.36 23.11
C TYR A 6 -10.08 16.90 23.74
N PHE A 7 -8.95 16.97 23.03
CA PHE A 7 -7.66 16.48 23.49
C PHE A 7 -6.71 17.63 23.74
N SER A 8 -6.05 17.63 24.88
CA SER A 8 -5.04 18.61 25.25
C SER A 8 -3.81 17.93 25.83
N PHE A 9 -2.65 18.48 25.52
CA PHE A 9 -1.35 18.04 26.03
C PHE A 9 -0.61 19.27 26.58
N ASP A 10 0.02 19.14 27.73
CA ASP A 10 0.71 20.25 28.38
C ASP A 10 1.99 20.63 27.62
N SER A 11 2.68 19.63 27.07
CA SER A 11 3.89 19.80 26.28
C SER A 11 4.02 18.70 25.24
N LYS A 12 5.05 18.80 24.41
CA LYS A 12 5.46 17.75 23.47
C LYS A 12 5.94 16.51 24.21
N GLU A 13 6.62 16.71 25.34
CA GLU A 13 7.13 15.66 26.21
C GLU A 13 5.97 14.86 26.82
N ASP A 14 4.96 15.54 27.37
CA ASP A 14 3.73 14.90 27.88
C ASP A 14 3.04 14.05 26.80
N LEU A 15 2.95 14.55 25.56
CA LEU A 15 2.39 13.76 24.46
C LEU A 15 3.25 12.53 24.15
N LEU A 16 4.58 12.68 24.10
CA LEU A 16 5.49 11.55 23.83
C LEU A 16 5.45 10.50 24.94
N GLU A 17 5.30 10.89 26.20
CA GLU A 17 5.11 9.98 27.33
C GLU A 17 3.81 9.19 27.19
N LYS A 18 2.70 9.86 26.94
CA LYS A 18 1.41 9.22 26.69
C LYS A 18 1.42 8.34 25.45
N ALA A 19 2.11 8.77 24.39
CA ALA A 19 2.27 7.95 23.19
C ALA A 19 3.09 6.68 23.44
N ALA A 20 4.11 6.75 24.28
CA ALA A 20 4.87 5.58 24.69
C ALA A 20 4.05 4.65 25.59
N GLU A 21 3.25 5.21 26.50
CA GLU A 21 2.44 4.43 27.43
C GLU A 21 1.26 3.72 26.76
N TYR A 22 0.52 4.43 25.89
CA TYR A 22 -0.78 3.95 25.40
C TYR A 22 -0.80 3.60 23.90
N TRP A 23 0.17 4.03 23.11
CA TRP A 23 0.17 3.76 21.67
C TRP A 23 1.30 2.81 21.23
N ASN A 24 2.56 3.26 21.25
CA ASN A 24 3.67 2.44 20.74
C ASN A 24 5.01 2.88 21.34
N PRO A 25 5.47 2.24 22.42
CA PRO A 25 6.75 2.57 23.05
C PRO A 25 7.94 2.36 22.12
N GLY A 26 7.91 1.31 21.29
CA GLY A 26 8.99 1.01 20.35
C GLY A 26 9.20 2.13 19.33
N LYS A 27 8.12 2.64 18.74
CA LYS A 27 8.22 3.77 17.79
C LYS A 27 8.68 5.06 18.45
N VAL A 28 8.18 5.36 19.63
CA VAL A 28 8.59 6.57 20.37
C VAL A 28 10.08 6.51 20.72
N ASN A 29 10.55 5.37 21.24
CA ASN A 29 11.96 5.18 21.58
C ASN A 29 12.86 5.24 20.34
N PHE A 30 12.48 4.57 19.25
CA PHE A 30 13.21 4.62 17.98
C PHE A 30 13.48 6.06 17.53
N TRP A 31 12.47 6.93 17.53
CA TRP A 31 12.64 8.32 17.11
C TRP A 31 13.41 9.18 18.13
N LYS A 32 13.32 8.85 19.42
CA LYS A 32 14.16 9.48 20.45
C LYS A 32 15.63 9.13 20.26
N GLU A 33 15.93 7.86 20.06
CA GLU A 33 17.30 7.35 19.83
C GLU A 33 17.90 7.87 18.51
N ALA A 34 17.07 8.01 17.48
CA ALA A 34 17.47 8.64 16.22
C ALA A 34 17.71 10.16 16.32
N GLY A 35 17.55 10.76 17.50
CA GLY A 35 17.75 12.21 17.70
C GLY A 35 16.66 13.09 17.07
N THR A 36 15.55 12.50 16.66
CA THR A 36 14.45 13.19 15.99
C THR A 36 13.09 12.89 16.63
N PRO A 37 12.91 13.16 17.94
CA PRO A 37 11.62 12.94 18.61
C PRO A 37 10.58 13.95 18.11
N MET A 38 9.98 13.65 16.97
CA MET A 38 9.05 14.54 16.29
C MET A 38 7.62 14.19 16.63
N VAL A 39 6.81 15.20 16.88
CA VAL A 39 5.35 15.10 16.99
C VAL A 39 4.74 16.02 15.95
N ILE A 40 4.00 15.46 15.01
CA ILE A 40 3.38 16.23 13.93
C ILE A 40 2.24 17.10 14.52
N GLY A 41 2.46 18.41 14.55
CA GLY A 41 1.45 19.38 14.97
C GLY A 41 0.59 19.89 13.81
N ARG A 42 1.19 20.20 12.68
CA ARG A 42 0.50 20.68 11.48
C ARG A 42 1.10 20.07 10.21
N ARG A 43 0.27 19.89 9.20
CA ARG A 43 0.67 19.44 7.86
C ARG A 43 0.05 20.32 6.79
N GLU A 44 0.82 20.65 5.75
CA GLU A 44 0.36 21.51 4.66
C GLU A 44 1.20 21.31 3.40
N GLY A 45 0.57 21.00 2.27
CA GLY A 45 1.28 20.74 1.02
C GLY A 45 2.35 19.63 1.19
N TYR A 46 3.60 19.97 0.99
CA TYR A 46 4.75 19.07 1.17
C TYR A 46 5.47 19.26 2.52
N GLN A 47 4.86 19.98 3.46
CA GLN A 47 5.50 20.37 4.71
C GLN A 47 4.85 19.71 5.92
N LEU A 48 5.71 19.31 6.86
CA LEU A 48 5.34 18.89 8.20
C LEU A 48 5.86 19.94 9.20
N PHE A 49 5.05 20.24 10.18
CA PHE A 49 5.42 21.12 11.29
C PHE A 49 5.32 20.32 12.59
N ASP A 50 6.42 20.22 13.29
CA ASP A 50 6.43 19.67 14.63
C ASP A 50 5.65 20.58 15.61
N MET A 51 5.18 20.02 16.72
CA MET A 51 4.52 20.80 17.79
C MET A 51 5.39 21.96 18.31
N SER A 52 6.71 21.84 18.27
CA SER A 52 7.65 22.91 18.63
C SER A 52 7.85 23.97 17.50
N GLY A 53 7.12 23.86 16.39
CA GLY A 53 7.23 24.76 15.24
C GLY A 53 8.34 24.45 14.26
N LYS A 54 9.15 23.42 14.48
CA LYS A 54 10.17 22.98 13.53
C LYS A 54 9.51 22.52 12.23
N ARG A 55 9.93 23.12 11.11
CA ARG A 55 9.45 22.80 9.77
C ARG A 55 10.33 21.72 9.12
N LEU A 56 9.72 20.74 8.50
CA LEU A 56 10.36 19.70 7.70
C LEU A 56 9.69 19.58 6.34
N ILE A 57 10.48 19.16 5.35
CA ILE A 57 9.95 18.75 4.04
C ILE A 57 9.65 17.26 4.12
N ASP A 58 8.42 16.88 3.73
CA ASP A 58 8.02 15.49 3.70
C ASP A 58 8.38 14.87 2.34
N LEU A 59 9.46 14.11 2.29
CA LEU A 59 9.89 13.36 1.11
C LEU A 59 9.35 11.93 1.10
N HIS A 60 8.71 11.49 2.17
CA HIS A 60 8.15 10.16 2.29
C HIS A 60 6.69 10.09 1.84
N LEU A 61 5.91 11.14 2.10
CA LEU A 61 4.46 11.26 1.79
C LEU A 61 3.64 10.03 2.24
N ASN A 62 4.09 9.38 3.30
CA ASN A 62 3.50 8.14 3.82
C ASN A 62 3.33 7.05 2.73
N GLY A 63 4.40 6.78 1.98
CA GLY A 63 4.39 5.79 0.90
C GLY A 63 3.48 6.15 -0.27
N GLY A 64 3.33 7.44 -0.57
CA GLY A 64 2.49 7.94 -1.67
C GLY A 64 1.04 8.26 -1.29
N THR A 65 0.60 8.01 -0.06
CA THR A 65 -0.76 8.35 0.39
C THR A 65 -1.10 9.82 0.18
N TYR A 66 -0.12 10.71 0.31
CA TYR A 66 -0.29 12.15 0.15
C TYR A 66 0.23 12.67 -1.19
N ASN A 67 -0.06 11.98 -2.30
CA ASN A 67 0.37 12.38 -3.64
C ASN A 67 -0.07 13.78 -4.05
N PHE A 68 -1.22 14.25 -3.55
CA PHE A 68 -1.71 15.63 -3.76
C PHE A 68 -1.21 16.62 -2.70
N GLY A 69 -0.33 16.18 -1.81
CA GLY A 69 0.12 16.95 -0.66
C GLY A 69 -0.81 16.83 0.53
N HIS A 70 -0.31 17.27 1.67
CA HIS A 70 -1.07 17.27 2.92
C HIS A 70 -2.20 18.29 2.88
N ARG A 71 -3.38 17.88 3.30
CA ARG A 71 -4.57 18.74 3.45
C ARG A 71 -4.91 19.52 2.19
N HIS A 72 -4.85 18.87 1.03
CA HIS A 72 -5.25 19.50 -0.23
C HIS A 72 -6.64 20.14 -0.08
N PRO A 73 -6.79 21.45 -0.33
CA PRO A 73 -8.00 22.18 0.06
C PRO A 73 -9.27 21.64 -0.62
N GLU A 74 -9.21 21.32 -1.91
CA GLU A 74 -10.35 20.77 -2.64
C GLU A 74 -10.75 19.38 -2.10
N LEU A 75 -9.79 18.51 -1.77
CA LEU A 75 -10.10 17.20 -1.20
C LEU A 75 -10.72 17.31 0.20
N VAL A 76 -10.23 18.24 1.01
CA VAL A 76 -10.82 18.52 2.33
C VAL A 76 -12.25 19.02 2.19
N GLU A 77 -12.53 19.89 1.23
CA GLU A 77 -13.87 20.42 1.01
C GLU A 77 -14.84 19.33 0.49
N VAL A 78 -14.41 18.53 -0.47
CA VAL A 78 -15.22 17.39 -0.96
C VAL A 78 -15.55 16.42 0.17
N LEU A 79 -14.58 16.14 1.06
CA LEU A 79 -14.81 15.25 2.20
C LEU A 79 -15.85 15.83 3.18
N LYS A 80 -15.75 17.15 3.50
CA LYS A 80 -16.73 17.82 4.35
C LYS A 80 -18.13 17.81 3.74
N SER A 81 -18.23 18.19 2.46
CA SER A 81 -19.51 18.16 1.75
C SER A 81 -20.09 16.74 1.66
N GLY A 82 -19.24 15.73 1.51
CA GLY A 82 -19.66 14.34 1.48
C GLY A 82 -20.31 13.88 2.80
N LEU A 83 -19.81 14.38 3.94
CA LEU A 83 -20.38 14.05 5.26
C LEU A 83 -21.79 14.61 5.49
N ASP A 84 -22.21 15.61 4.72
CA ASP A 84 -23.59 16.14 4.79
C ASP A 84 -24.61 15.19 4.14
N TYR A 85 -24.17 14.25 3.30
CA TYR A 85 -25.04 13.36 2.51
C TYR A 85 -24.81 11.87 2.79
N PHE A 86 -23.60 11.48 3.18
CA PHE A 86 -23.19 10.08 3.27
C PHE A 86 -22.76 9.74 4.69
N ASP A 87 -23.14 8.55 5.11
CA ASP A 87 -22.63 7.98 6.34
C ASP A 87 -21.19 7.47 6.14
N MET A 88 -20.43 7.37 7.21
CA MET A 88 -19.05 6.88 7.23
C MET A 88 -18.96 5.35 7.33
N GLY A 89 -19.91 4.64 6.83
CA GLY A 89 -19.95 3.19 6.93
C GLY A 89 -19.94 2.48 5.58
N ASN A 90 -19.67 1.17 5.64
CA ASN A 90 -19.90 0.29 4.51
C ASN A 90 -21.35 -0.20 4.55
N HIS A 91 -21.94 -0.43 3.38
CA HIS A 91 -23.30 -0.91 3.24
C HIS A 91 -23.40 -2.01 2.19
N TRP A 92 -24.35 -2.94 2.36
CA TRP A 92 -24.60 -4.02 1.41
C TRP A 92 -25.19 -3.54 0.07
N PHE A 93 -25.90 -2.42 0.09
CA PHE A 93 -26.53 -1.88 -1.10
C PHE A 93 -25.53 -1.05 -1.94
N PRO A 94 -25.77 -0.94 -3.27
CA PRO A 94 -25.05 0.00 -4.10
C PRO A 94 -25.12 1.42 -3.54
N SER A 95 -24.03 2.15 -3.60
CA SER A 95 -23.99 3.57 -3.22
C SER A 95 -23.59 4.45 -4.40
N ILE A 96 -24.12 5.67 -4.43
CA ILE A 96 -23.81 6.67 -5.47
C ILE A 96 -22.31 6.91 -5.55
N ALA A 97 -21.66 7.15 -4.42
CA ALA A 97 -20.23 7.44 -4.37
C ALA A 97 -19.37 6.29 -4.91
N ARG A 98 -19.68 5.04 -4.53
CA ARG A 98 -18.95 3.87 -5.04
C ARG A 98 -19.16 3.66 -6.53
N ALA A 99 -20.39 3.79 -7.02
CA ALA A 99 -20.68 3.60 -8.44
C ALA A 99 -19.96 4.66 -9.28
N ALA A 100 -20.04 5.94 -8.89
CA ALA A 100 -19.38 7.03 -9.58
C ALA A 100 -17.84 6.87 -9.54
N PHE A 101 -17.27 6.54 -8.40
CA PHE A 101 -15.83 6.34 -8.28
C PHE A 101 -15.34 5.13 -9.07
N ALA A 102 -16.07 4.00 -9.00
CA ALA A 102 -15.73 2.80 -9.78
C ALA A 102 -15.74 3.10 -11.28
N GLU A 103 -16.74 3.82 -11.78
CA GLU A 103 -16.83 4.22 -13.18
C GLU A 103 -15.61 5.04 -13.62
N GLN A 104 -15.23 6.07 -12.84
CA GLN A 104 -14.08 6.90 -13.16
C GLN A 104 -12.77 6.09 -13.09
N LEU A 105 -12.61 5.25 -12.09
CA LEU A 105 -11.41 4.45 -11.91
C LEU A 105 -11.20 3.46 -13.07
N VAL A 106 -12.25 2.75 -13.48
CA VAL A 106 -12.19 1.80 -14.59
C VAL A 106 -11.86 2.51 -15.91
N LYS A 107 -12.34 3.73 -16.14
CA LYS A 107 -11.96 4.53 -17.33
C LYS A 107 -10.47 4.83 -17.41
N THR A 108 -9.76 4.90 -16.30
CA THR A 108 -8.30 5.11 -16.28
C THR A 108 -7.50 3.84 -16.53
N ALA A 109 -8.12 2.67 -16.44
CA ALA A 109 -7.51 1.36 -16.61
C ALA A 109 -8.32 0.52 -17.63
N PRO A 110 -8.19 0.75 -18.94
CA PRO A 110 -9.09 0.24 -19.96
C PRO A 110 -9.13 -1.30 -20.09
N HIS A 111 -8.18 -1.99 -19.50
CA HIS A 111 -8.16 -3.46 -19.43
C HIS A 111 -8.87 -4.05 -18.22
N THR A 112 -9.33 -3.20 -17.31
CA THR A 112 -10.12 -3.60 -16.14
C THR A 112 -11.60 -3.38 -16.41
N LYS A 113 -12.44 -4.21 -15.79
CA LYS A 113 -13.90 -4.12 -15.97
C LYS A 113 -14.62 -3.72 -14.68
N TYR A 114 -14.04 -4.02 -13.55
CA TYR A 114 -14.63 -3.82 -12.24
C TYR A 114 -13.61 -3.23 -11.27
N ALA A 115 -14.10 -2.43 -10.33
CA ALA A 115 -13.35 -1.98 -9.17
C ALA A 115 -13.95 -2.59 -7.90
N ILE A 116 -13.09 -3.15 -7.05
CA ILE A 116 -13.46 -3.67 -5.72
C ILE A 116 -12.71 -2.82 -4.70
N PHE A 117 -13.43 -2.29 -3.73
CA PHE A 117 -12.87 -1.39 -2.73
C PHE A 117 -12.53 -2.13 -1.43
N GLY A 118 -11.32 -1.90 -0.91
CA GLY A 118 -10.85 -2.28 0.41
C GLY A 118 -10.55 -1.04 1.26
N ALA A 119 -10.33 -1.24 2.55
CA ALA A 119 -10.00 -0.16 3.47
C ALA A 119 -8.52 0.28 3.39
N GLY A 120 -7.67 -0.49 2.75
CA GLY A 120 -6.24 -0.18 2.61
C GLY A 120 -5.53 -1.12 1.65
N GLY A 121 -4.24 -0.82 1.36
CA GLY A 121 -3.44 -1.59 0.40
C GLY A 121 -3.33 -3.09 0.75
N ALA A 122 -3.06 -3.42 2.01
CA ALA A 122 -2.99 -4.81 2.45
C ALA A 122 -4.30 -5.58 2.19
N GLU A 123 -5.45 -4.96 2.44
CA GLU A 123 -6.76 -5.57 2.15
C GLU A 123 -7.00 -5.71 0.65
N ALA A 124 -6.59 -4.73 -0.15
CA ALA A 124 -6.67 -4.82 -1.61
C ALA A 124 -5.82 -5.98 -2.15
N VAL A 125 -4.62 -6.19 -1.62
CA VAL A 125 -3.77 -7.35 -1.94
C VAL A 125 -4.43 -8.67 -1.53
N GLU A 126 -5.02 -8.73 -0.34
CA GLU A 126 -5.81 -9.90 0.11
C GLU A 126 -6.94 -10.25 -0.87
N ILE A 127 -7.67 -9.23 -1.32
CA ILE A 127 -8.76 -9.39 -2.29
C ILE A 127 -8.22 -9.89 -3.63
N ALA A 128 -7.13 -9.31 -4.12
CA ALA A 128 -6.50 -9.70 -5.39
C ALA A 128 -6.02 -11.16 -5.36
N ILE A 129 -5.33 -11.57 -4.29
CA ILE A 129 -4.85 -12.94 -4.10
C ILE A 129 -6.04 -13.93 -4.06
N LYS A 130 -7.07 -13.63 -3.26
CA LYS A 130 -8.26 -14.48 -3.16
C LYS A 130 -8.98 -14.59 -4.49
N THR A 131 -9.10 -13.49 -5.22
CA THR A 131 -9.70 -13.45 -6.57
C THR A 131 -8.91 -14.31 -7.56
N ALA A 132 -7.58 -14.21 -7.55
CA ALA A 132 -6.71 -15.02 -8.41
C ALA A 132 -6.84 -16.52 -8.11
N ARG A 133 -6.83 -16.88 -6.81
CA ARG A 133 -7.04 -18.27 -6.36
C ARG A 133 -8.40 -18.80 -6.78
N TYR A 134 -9.44 -18.00 -6.62
CA TYR A 134 -10.80 -18.38 -7.03
C TYR A 134 -10.88 -18.61 -8.55
N ALA A 135 -10.31 -17.70 -9.34
CA ALA A 135 -10.36 -17.76 -10.80
C ALA A 135 -9.54 -18.91 -11.40
N THR A 136 -8.39 -19.23 -10.79
CA THR A 136 -7.48 -20.25 -11.32
C THR A 136 -7.68 -21.63 -10.68
N LYS A 137 -8.33 -21.71 -9.53
CA LYS A 137 -8.41 -22.90 -8.66
C LYS A 137 -7.03 -23.40 -8.21
N ARG A 138 -6.03 -22.53 -8.23
CA ARG A 138 -4.67 -22.79 -7.77
C ARG A 138 -4.41 -22.04 -6.46
N LYS A 139 -3.44 -22.48 -5.67
CA LYS A 139 -3.19 -21.94 -4.33
C LYS A 139 -1.95 -21.07 -4.25
N LYS A 140 -0.91 -21.43 -5.01
CA LYS A 140 0.42 -20.82 -4.88
C LYS A 140 0.46 -19.42 -5.49
N ILE A 141 1.23 -18.54 -4.84
CA ILE A 141 1.51 -17.17 -5.26
C ILE A 141 3.01 -17.00 -5.43
N VAL A 142 3.41 -16.26 -6.44
CA VAL A 142 4.80 -15.83 -6.63
C VAL A 142 4.87 -14.31 -6.47
N SER A 143 5.91 -13.84 -5.80
CA SER A 143 6.24 -12.42 -5.64
C SER A 143 7.75 -12.20 -5.85
N LEU A 144 8.22 -10.99 -5.58
CA LEU A 144 9.64 -10.66 -5.66
C LEU A 144 10.34 -10.82 -4.31
N ILE A 145 11.61 -11.16 -4.34
CA ILE A 145 12.52 -11.04 -3.20
C ILE A 145 12.54 -9.54 -2.78
N ASP A 146 12.61 -9.27 -1.49
CA ASP A 146 12.60 -7.92 -0.89
C ASP A 146 11.33 -7.10 -1.16
N SER A 147 10.24 -7.69 -1.66
CA SER A 147 8.97 -6.98 -1.89
C SER A 147 8.18 -6.73 -0.61
N TYR A 148 7.25 -5.77 -0.70
CA TYR A 148 6.34 -5.44 0.39
C TYR A 148 4.90 -5.30 -0.10
N HIS A 149 4.01 -6.11 0.41
CA HIS A 149 2.60 -6.14 -0.01
C HIS A 149 1.60 -5.92 1.13
N GLY A 150 2.09 -5.54 2.30
CA GLY A 150 1.25 -5.29 3.48
C GLY A 150 1.57 -6.20 4.65
N HIS A 151 0.84 -6.02 5.77
CA HIS A 151 1.07 -6.74 7.03
C HIS A 151 -0.12 -7.59 7.48
N SER A 152 -1.12 -7.82 6.64
CA SER A 152 -2.23 -8.74 6.97
C SER A 152 -1.99 -10.13 6.39
N GLY A 153 -2.68 -11.11 6.87
CA GLY A 153 -2.72 -12.53 6.52
C GLY A 153 -1.93 -13.02 5.31
N LEU A 154 -2.52 -12.95 4.11
CA LEU A 154 -1.87 -13.39 2.87
C LEU A 154 -0.88 -12.34 2.36
N SER A 155 -1.13 -11.06 2.59
CA SER A 155 -0.26 -10.00 2.10
C SER A 155 1.12 -10.02 2.78
N VAL A 156 1.19 -10.30 4.09
CA VAL A 156 2.47 -10.43 4.81
C VAL A 156 3.23 -11.67 4.36
N ALA A 157 2.53 -12.77 4.07
CA ALA A 157 3.16 -14.00 3.58
C ALA A 157 3.67 -13.85 2.13
N THR A 158 3.15 -12.89 1.38
CA THR A 158 3.54 -12.60 0.00
C THR A 158 4.83 -11.77 -0.07
N GLY A 159 5.02 -10.86 0.89
CA GLY A 159 6.20 -9.99 0.97
C GLY A 159 7.46 -10.71 1.45
N ASP A 160 8.50 -9.92 1.69
CA ASP A 160 9.79 -10.43 2.18
C ASP A 160 9.64 -11.21 3.48
N GLU A 161 10.42 -12.29 3.62
CA GLU A 161 10.42 -13.19 4.77
C GLU A 161 10.71 -12.49 6.11
N ARG A 162 11.48 -11.39 6.11
CA ARG A 162 11.75 -10.61 7.33
C ARG A 162 10.49 -10.06 7.99
N PHE A 163 9.41 -9.87 7.20
CA PHE A 163 8.13 -9.40 7.74
C PHE A 163 7.25 -10.55 8.21
N SER A 164 7.24 -11.68 7.50
CA SER A 164 6.37 -12.81 7.82
C SER A 164 6.91 -13.70 8.95
N LYS A 165 8.22 -13.97 8.99
CA LYS A 165 8.84 -14.85 9.97
C LYS A 165 8.73 -14.36 11.40
N ILE A 166 8.83 -13.05 11.64
CA ILE A 166 8.70 -12.44 12.97
C ILE A 166 7.34 -12.77 13.60
N PHE A 167 6.30 -12.86 12.79
CA PHE A 167 4.92 -13.11 13.23
C PHE A 167 4.49 -14.57 13.03
N LEU A 168 5.40 -15.47 12.67
CA LEU A 168 5.10 -16.87 12.35
C LEU A 168 4.02 -17.00 11.29
N SER A 169 4.05 -16.09 10.32
CA SER A 169 3.04 -15.97 9.26
C SER A 169 3.58 -16.37 7.88
N ASP A 170 4.80 -16.85 7.83
CA ASP A 170 5.40 -17.42 6.62
C ASP A 170 4.68 -18.71 6.21
N ARG A 171 4.53 -18.90 4.90
CA ARG A 171 3.83 -20.05 4.31
C ARG A 171 4.60 -20.54 3.08
N PRO A 172 5.79 -21.15 3.26
CA PRO A 172 6.70 -21.47 2.16
C PRO A 172 6.12 -22.45 1.13
N ASP A 173 5.11 -23.25 1.51
CA ASP A 173 4.42 -24.14 0.58
C ASP A 173 3.44 -23.41 -0.36
N GLU A 174 3.02 -22.21 0.00
CA GLU A 174 2.03 -21.41 -0.75
C GLU A 174 2.64 -20.21 -1.44
N PHE A 175 3.72 -19.63 -0.90
CA PHE A 175 4.35 -18.41 -1.38
C PHE A 175 5.80 -18.67 -1.79
N LYS A 176 6.16 -18.18 -2.97
CA LYS A 176 7.52 -18.26 -3.51
C LYS A 176 7.97 -16.89 -3.96
N GLN A 177 9.25 -16.64 -3.90
CA GLN A 177 9.86 -15.40 -4.35
C GLN A 177 10.87 -15.65 -5.45
N VAL A 178 10.96 -14.72 -6.40
CA VAL A 178 11.92 -14.70 -7.50
C VAL A 178 12.66 -13.37 -7.52
N PRO A 179 13.89 -13.33 -8.09
CA PRO A 179 14.61 -12.06 -8.21
C PRO A 179 13.88 -11.06 -9.10
N PHE A 180 14.03 -9.77 -8.79
CA PHE A 180 13.58 -8.69 -9.66
C PHE A 180 14.44 -8.62 -10.93
N ASN A 181 13.83 -8.26 -12.06
CA ASN A 181 14.48 -8.22 -13.37
C ASN A 181 14.98 -9.58 -13.89
N ASP A 182 14.45 -10.70 -13.37
CA ASP A 182 14.78 -12.05 -13.81
C ASP A 182 13.52 -12.80 -14.29
N PRO A 183 13.11 -12.60 -15.55
CA PRO A 183 11.94 -13.29 -16.11
C PRO A 183 12.16 -14.80 -16.29
N ASP A 184 13.42 -15.27 -16.41
CA ASP A 184 13.74 -16.69 -16.55
C ASP A 184 13.46 -17.42 -15.25
N ALA A 185 13.85 -16.84 -14.10
CA ALA A 185 13.52 -17.37 -12.79
C ALA A 185 12.00 -17.45 -12.56
N LEU A 186 11.25 -16.44 -13.03
CA LEU A 186 9.80 -16.48 -12.99
C LEU A 186 9.26 -17.62 -13.88
N GLU A 187 9.73 -17.76 -15.11
CA GLU A 187 9.26 -18.79 -16.02
C GLU A 187 9.48 -20.20 -15.45
N GLU A 188 10.64 -20.48 -14.83
CA GLU A 188 10.93 -21.76 -14.20
C GLU A 188 9.87 -22.14 -13.15
N VAL A 189 9.44 -21.19 -12.35
CA VAL A 189 8.39 -21.43 -11.33
C VAL A 189 7.02 -21.64 -11.99
N LEU A 190 6.72 -20.91 -13.07
CA LEU A 190 5.42 -20.98 -13.76
C LEU A 190 5.20 -22.26 -14.56
N LYS A 191 6.27 -22.95 -14.99
CA LYS A 191 6.21 -24.20 -15.79
C LYS A 191 5.36 -25.29 -15.12
N ASN A 192 5.31 -25.32 -13.79
CA ASN A 192 4.52 -26.29 -13.04
C ASN A 192 3.00 -26.07 -13.17
N ARG A 193 2.55 -24.93 -13.66
CA ARG A 193 1.14 -24.55 -13.84
C ARG A 193 0.29 -24.65 -12.56
N ASP A 194 0.89 -24.51 -11.39
CA ASP A 194 0.23 -24.56 -10.07
C ASP A 194 0.17 -23.19 -9.37
N ILE A 195 0.68 -22.14 -10.03
CA ILE A 195 0.69 -20.77 -9.55
C ILE A 195 -0.63 -20.07 -9.90
N ALA A 196 -1.29 -19.52 -8.88
CA ALA A 196 -2.52 -18.73 -9.05
C ALA A 196 -2.23 -17.32 -9.57
N ALA A 197 -1.22 -16.67 -9.00
CA ALA A 197 -0.81 -15.33 -9.42
C ALA A 197 0.69 -15.11 -9.23
N PHE A 198 1.23 -14.22 -10.06
CA PHE A 198 2.45 -13.45 -9.82
C PHE A 198 2.04 -12.03 -9.45
N ILE A 199 2.51 -11.54 -8.30
CA ILE A 199 2.29 -10.18 -7.84
C ILE A 199 3.61 -9.42 -7.81
N VAL A 200 3.58 -8.19 -8.30
CA VAL A 200 4.78 -7.37 -8.46
C VAL A 200 4.46 -5.90 -8.21
N GLU A 201 5.31 -5.22 -7.42
CA GLU A 201 5.38 -3.76 -7.40
C GLU A 201 6.10 -3.29 -8.68
N THR A 202 5.57 -2.29 -9.36
CA THR A 202 6.23 -1.70 -10.54
C THR A 202 7.64 -1.22 -10.21
N ILE A 203 7.81 -0.60 -9.04
CA ILE A 203 9.09 -0.16 -8.47
C ILE A 203 9.11 -0.61 -7.00
N PRO A 204 9.81 -1.72 -6.67
CA PRO A 204 9.80 -2.26 -5.31
C PRO A 204 10.47 -1.31 -4.31
N ALA A 205 9.65 -0.74 -3.42
CA ALA A 205 10.13 0.29 -2.49
C ALA A 205 11.09 -0.27 -1.44
N THR A 206 10.77 -1.40 -0.84
CA THR A 206 11.59 -2.02 0.22
C THR A 206 12.89 -2.64 -0.28
N ALA A 207 12.99 -2.88 -1.60
CA ALA A 207 14.21 -3.31 -2.28
C ALA A 207 15.15 -2.14 -2.64
N GLY A 208 14.82 -0.90 -2.24
CA GLY A 208 15.63 0.29 -2.54
C GLY A 208 15.28 0.98 -3.85
N PHE A 209 14.05 0.82 -4.33
CA PHE A 209 13.53 1.45 -5.56
C PHE A 209 14.29 1.08 -6.84
N PRO A 210 14.64 -0.20 -7.08
CA PRO A 210 15.23 -0.59 -8.34
C PRO A 210 14.24 -0.35 -9.48
N MET A 211 14.76 0.13 -10.62
CA MET A 211 13.94 0.32 -11.81
C MET A 211 13.80 -0.98 -12.59
N PRO A 212 12.61 -1.27 -13.15
CA PRO A 212 12.47 -2.40 -14.05
C PRO A 212 13.28 -2.17 -15.33
N ASN A 213 13.92 -3.24 -15.82
CA ASN A 213 14.51 -3.23 -17.16
C ASN A 213 13.43 -3.03 -18.23
N ASP A 214 13.81 -2.47 -19.36
CA ASP A 214 12.89 -2.27 -20.48
C ASP A 214 12.19 -3.58 -20.88
N GLY A 215 10.87 -3.56 -20.86
CA GLY A 215 10.04 -4.71 -21.22
C GLY A 215 9.89 -5.80 -20.16
N TYR A 216 10.56 -5.69 -19.00
CA TYR A 216 10.50 -6.71 -17.94
C TYR A 216 9.07 -7.02 -17.49
N LEU A 217 8.30 -6.01 -17.09
CA LEU A 217 6.93 -6.21 -16.62
C LEU A 217 6.01 -6.80 -17.72
N LYS A 218 6.20 -6.35 -18.96
CA LYS A 218 5.46 -6.91 -20.11
C LYS A 218 5.80 -8.38 -20.31
N THR A 219 7.08 -8.74 -20.26
CA THR A 219 7.53 -10.14 -20.35
C THR A 219 6.93 -10.99 -19.23
N CYS A 220 6.94 -10.51 -17.98
CA CYS A 220 6.31 -11.20 -16.86
C CYS A 220 4.80 -11.40 -17.07
N GLN A 221 4.11 -10.39 -17.57
CA GLN A 221 2.68 -10.49 -17.90
C GLN A 221 2.43 -11.56 -18.98
N ASP A 222 3.23 -11.59 -20.04
CA ASP A 222 3.09 -12.56 -21.13
C ASP A 222 3.38 -13.99 -20.64
N LEU A 223 4.39 -14.18 -19.80
CA LEU A 223 4.66 -15.45 -19.13
C LEU A 223 3.46 -15.90 -18.26
N CYS A 224 2.90 -15.01 -17.49
CA CYS A 224 1.70 -15.31 -16.71
C CYS A 224 0.55 -15.78 -17.60
N HIS A 225 0.28 -15.10 -18.69
CA HIS A 225 -0.74 -15.51 -19.66
C HIS A 225 -0.45 -16.89 -20.28
N LYS A 226 0.80 -17.13 -20.71
CA LYS A 226 1.26 -18.39 -21.28
C LYS A 226 1.00 -19.60 -20.35
N TYR A 227 1.19 -19.41 -19.05
CA TYR A 227 1.03 -20.47 -18.07
C TYR A 227 -0.33 -20.47 -17.33
N GLY A 228 -1.24 -19.57 -17.70
CA GLY A 228 -2.57 -19.44 -17.12
C GLY A 228 -2.55 -18.95 -15.67
N THR A 229 -1.53 -18.18 -15.30
CA THR A 229 -1.35 -17.49 -14.02
C THR A 229 -1.92 -16.07 -14.13
N LYS A 230 -2.45 -15.52 -13.04
CA LYS A 230 -2.88 -14.11 -13.03
C LYS A 230 -1.70 -13.20 -12.75
N PHE A 231 -1.62 -12.09 -13.50
CA PHE A 231 -0.68 -11.01 -13.23
C PHE A 231 -1.37 -9.97 -12.34
N ILE A 232 -0.76 -9.63 -11.21
CA ILE A 232 -1.23 -8.61 -10.28
C ILE A 232 -0.17 -7.52 -10.21
N SER A 233 -0.49 -6.33 -10.72
CA SER A 233 0.34 -5.13 -10.51
C SER A 233 -0.05 -4.50 -9.18
N ASP A 234 0.89 -4.43 -8.25
CA ASP A 234 0.71 -3.72 -7.00
C ASP A 234 1.07 -2.25 -7.19
N GLU A 235 0.05 -1.44 -7.36
CA GLU A 235 0.13 -0.01 -7.61
C GLU A 235 -0.14 0.83 -6.33
N VAL A 236 -0.06 0.22 -5.16
CA VAL A 236 -0.32 0.92 -3.88
C VAL A 236 0.60 2.12 -3.71
N GLN A 237 1.83 2.05 -4.19
CA GLN A 237 2.79 3.15 -4.11
C GLN A 237 3.05 3.84 -5.45
N THR A 238 2.98 3.13 -6.55
CA THR A 238 3.34 3.64 -7.89
C THR A 238 2.19 4.24 -8.67
N GLY A 239 0.96 3.87 -8.36
CA GLY A 239 -0.23 4.33 -9.05
C GLY A 239 -0.59 5.80 -8.81
N LEU A 240 -1.65 6.25 -9.46
CA LEU A 240 -2.22 7.60 -9.32
C LEU A 240 -1.19 8.71 -9.61
N MET A 241 -0.53 8.62 -10.76
CA MET A 241 0.43 9.60 -11.28
C MET A 241 1.76 9.69 -10.51
N ARG A 242 2.07 8.80 -9.57
CA ARG A 242 3.33 8.83 -8.82
C ARG A 242 4.54 8.70 -9.74
N THR A 243 4.46 7.86 -10.76
CA THR A 243 5.53 7.62 -11.74
C THR A 243 5.49 8.56 -12.95
N GLY A 244 4.55 9.51 -12.99
CA GLY A 244 4.32 10.42 -14.12
C GLY A 244 3.26 9.92 -15.11
N VAL A 245 2.80 8.69 -14.93
CA VAL A 245 1.65 8.09 -15.65
C VAL A 245 0.61 7.60 -14.65
N MET A 246 -0.63 7.42 -15.08
CA MET A 246 -1.72 7.06 -14.17
C MET A 246 -1.47 5.74 -13.44
N TRP A 247 -0.94 4.76 -14.14
CA TRP A 247 -0.53 3.46 -13.62
C TRP A 247 0.91 3.17 -14.08
N GLY A 248 1.75 2.60 -13.22
CA GLY A 248 3.16 2.32 -13.49
C GLY A 248 3.45 1.06 -14.31
#